data_4392fdf42c33043a17e78f8afacf40ea
#
_entry.id   4392fdf42c33043a17e78f8afacf40ea
#
_cell.length_a   1.000
_cell.length_b   1.000
_cell.length_c   1.000
_cell.angle_alpha   90.00
_cell.angle_beta   90.00
_cell.angle_gamma   90.00
#
_symmetry.space_group_name_H-M   'P 1'
#
loop_
_entity.id
_entity.type
_entity.pdbx_description
1 polymer ?
#
loop_
_entity_poly.entity_id
_entity_poly.type
_entity_poly.pdbx_seq_one_letter_code
_entity_poly.pdbx_strand_id
1 'polypeptide(L)'
;MRGDARIVVISDLNSSYGSTSYEPEVDRAIALIPDWQPDLVLCGGDMVAAQKRSLSEAQLKAMWEAFDRHVAAPLRNANVPLGFTIGNHDGSGALAQGKFVFARDRKLAAAYWNDPNHNPGLQFVDRAGYPFYYTFMQNGIFYLVWDASTHIIPSEQLAWAQKSLASSAAGQAKMRIAIGHLPLYAVAVGRDTAGNYLADAERLRSLLESYRVHTYISGHHHAYFPGKQGKLELLHAGAIGSGPRKLLNSNLPPRKTLTVVDVNLNSESTVYTTYDMKTLAVVDIKTLPRIIAAPNGKVLRRDLEWEELTERERSLRY
;
A
#
# COMPACT_ATOMS: atom_id res chain seq x y z
N MET A 1 -16.08 17.35 0.43
CA MET A 1 -15.90 17.98 -0.91
C MET A 1 -14.88 17.13 -1.65
N ARG A 2 -15.11 16.79 -2.92
CA ARG A 2 -14.13 16.07 -3.75
C ARG A 2 -12.94 16.99 -4.04
N GLY A 3 -11.70 16.46 -3.93
CA GLY A 3 -10.49 17.20 -4.32
C GLY A 3 -10.30 17.24 -5.84
N ASP A 4 -9.14 17.79 -6.28
CA ASP A 4 -8.73 17.80 -7.69
C ASP A 4 -8.50 16.38 -8.23
N ALA A 5 -8.08 15.45 -7.37
CA ALA A 5 -8.02 14.03 -7.64
C ALA A 5 -8.56 13.24 -6.46
N ARG A 6 -9.24 12.12 -6.75
CA ARG A 6 -9.74 11.18 -5.75
C ARG A 6 -9.12 9.81 -5.97
N ILE A 7 -8.49 9.28 -4.94
CA ILE A 7 -7.85 7.97 -4.93
C ILE A 7 -8.57 7.08 -3.92
N VAL A 8 -8.89 5.85 -4.29
CA VAL A 8 -9.36 4.85 -3.34
C VAL A 8 -8.20 3.90 -3.04
N VAL A 9 -7.83 3.77 -1.77
CA VAL A 9 -6.76 2.89 -1.31
C VAL A 9 -7.35 1.64 -0.68
N ILE A 10 -6.98 0.49 -1.23
CA ILE A 10 -7.30 -0.86 -0.76
C ILE A 10 -6.02 -1.64 -0.53
N SER A 11 -6.03 -2.66 0.32
CA SER A 11 -4.84 -3.49 0.56
C SER A 11 -5.21 -4.84 1.17
N ASP A 12 -4.30 -5.81 1.03
CA ASP A 12 -4.37 -7.09 1.72
C ASP A 12 -5.74 -7.75 1.53
N LEU A 13 -6.04 -8.06 0.26
CA LEU A 13 -7.34 -8.57 -0.18
C LEU A 13 -7.49 -10.06 0.03
N ASN A 14 -6.37 -10.78 0.16
CA ASN A 14 -6.28 -12.21 0.20
C ASN A 14 -6.92 -12.84 1.45
N SER A 15 -7.27 -14.11 1.32
CA SER A 15 -7.70 -15.00 2.41
C SER A 15 -6.59 -15.99 2.81
N SER A 16 -6.95 -17.19 3.26
CA SER A 16 -5.99 -18.25 3.62
C SER A 16 -5.19 -18.73 2.41
N TYR A 17 -3.99 -19.22 2.65
CA TYR A 17 -3.07 -19.73 1.62
C TYR A 17 -3.74 -20.68 0.61
N GLY A 18 -3.64 -20.34 -0.67
CA GLY A 18 -4.21 -21.12 -1.77
C GLY A 18 -5.68 -20.83 -2.06
N SER A 19 -6.32 -19.93 -1.32
CA SER A 19 -7.73 -19.58 -1.52
C SER A 19 -7.93 -18.83 -2.84
N THR A 20 -9.01 -19.16 -3.50
CA THR A 20 -9.59 -18.43 -4.65
C THR A 20 -10.85 -17.65 -4.26
N SER A 21 -11.19 -17.65 -2.97
CA SER A 21 -12.33 -16.93 -2.42
C SER A 21 -11.86 -15.68 -1.68
N TYR A 22 -12.65 -14.64 -1.75
CA TYR A 22 -12.44 -13.38 -1.03
C TYR A 22 -13.45 -13.21 0.09
N GLU A 23 -13.08 -12.42 1.10
CA GLU A 23 -14.00 -12.03 2.16
C GLU A 23 -15.13 -11.14 1.59
N PRO A 24 -16.37 -11.20 2.14
CA PRO A 24 -17.49 -10.40 1.65
C PRO A 24 -17.21 -8.89 1.59
N GLU A 25 -16.32 -8.40 2.47
CA GLU A 25 -15.92 -7.00 2.49
C GLU A 25 -15.13 -6.59 1.26
N VAL A 26 -14.39 -7.52 0.62
CA VAL A 26 -13.68 -7.26 -0.63
C VAL A 26 -14.68 -7.02 -1.76
N ASP A 27 -15.62 -7.93 -1.97
CA ASP A 27 -16.63 -7.79 -3.01
C ASP A 27 -17.51 -6.54 -2.78
N ARG A 28 -17.86 -6.24 -1.52
CA ARG A 28 -18.55 -5.01 -1.14
C ARG A 28 -17.75 -3.77 -1.47
N ALA A 29 -16.46 -3.76 -1.16
CA ALA A 29 -15.58 -2.63 -1.47
C ALA A 29 -15.53 -2.36 -2.97
N ILE A 30 -15.29 -3.39 -3.76
CA ILE A 30 -15.22 -3.29 -5.22
C ILE A 30 -16.55 -2.79 -5.82
N ALA A 31 -17.68 -3.26 -5.32
CA ALA A 31 -19.00 -2.81 -5.77
C ALA A 31 -19.27 -1.32 -5.46
N LEU A 32 -18.74 -0.79 -4.34
CA LEU A 32 -18.95 0.60 -3.91
C LEU A 32 -17.97 1.60 -4.57
N ILE A 33 -16.81 1.13 -5.05
CA ILE A 33 -15.78 2.02 -5.61
C ILE A 33 -16.33 2.94 -6.72
N PRO A 34 -17.12 2.49 -7.70
CA PRO A 34 -17.64 3.37 -8.74
C PRO A 34 -18.52 4.50 -8.21
N ASP A 35 -19.25 4.31 -7.12
CA ASP A 35 -20.12 5.33 -6.52
C ASP A 35 -19.33 6.53 -5.97
N TRP A 36 -18.09 6.30 -5.55
CA TRP A 36 -17.17 7.37 -5.12
C TRP A 36 -16.52 8.10 -6.29
N GLN A 37 -16.69 7.60 -7.52
CA GLN A 37 -16.11 8.19 -8.75
C GLN A 37 -14.61 8.49 -8.61
N PRO A 38 -13.76 7.53 -8.24
CA PRO A 38 -12.34 7.76 -8.11
C PRO A 38 -11.66 7.93 -9.47
N ASP A 39 -10.59 8.68 -9.49
CA ASP A 39 -9.70 8.81 -10.64
C ASP A 39 -8.68 7.66 -10.70
N LEU A 40 -8.49 6.96 -9.57
CA LEU A 40 -7.52 5.87 -9.42
C LEU A 40 -7.88 5.02 -8.20
N VAL A 41 -7.74 3.70 -8.33
CA VAL A 41 -7.61 2.79 -7.18
C VAL A 41 -6.13 2.47 -6.98
N LEU A 42 -5.65 2.50 -5.74
CA LEU A 42 -4.32 2.01 -5.35
C LEU A 42 -4.46 0.78 -4.46
N CYS A 43 -3.84 -0.32 -4.88
CA CYS A 43 -3.78 -1.55 -4.08
C CYS A 43 -2.40 -1.69 -3.41
N GLY A 44 -2.39 -1.77 -2.09
CA GLY A 44 -1.18 -1.94 -1.25
C GLY A 44 -0.56 -3.33 -1.29
N GLY A 45 -0.96 -4.19 -2.22
CA GLY A 45 -0.44 -5.56 -2.38
C GLY A 45 -1.27 -6.61 -1.66
N ASP A 46 -0.76 -7.85 -1.71
CA ASP A 46 -1.43 -9.07 -1.22
C ASP A 46 -2.83 -9.24 -1.86
N MET A 47 -2.82 -9.23 -3.18
CA MET A 47 -3.98 -9.43 -4.03
C MET A 47 -4.42 -10.88 -4.09
N VAL A 48 -3.47 -11.82 -4.03
CA VAL A 48 -3.69 -13.27 -4.05
C VAL A 48 -3.07 -13.95 -2.83
N ALA A 49 -3.45 -15.19 -2.56
CA ALA A 49 -3.09 -15.92 -1.35
C ALA A 49 -1.96 -16.96 -1.58
N ALA A 50 -0.92 -16.58 -2.32
CA ALA A 50 0.23 -17.46 -2.59
C ALA A 50 1.24 -17.50 -1.41
N GLN A 51 2.54 -17.53 -1.67
CA GLN A 51 3.63 -17.62 -0.67
C GLN A 51 3.66 -18.95 0.10
N LYS A 52 3.24 -20.04 -0.53
CA LYS A 52 3.32 -21.40 0.05
C LYS A 52 3.92 -22.35 -0.98
N ARG A 53 5.10 -22.92 -0.67
CA ARG A 53 5.87 -23.74 -1.63
C ARG A 53 5.13 -24.96 -2.17
N SER A 54 4.15 -25.48 -1.44
CA SER A 54 3.36 -26.65 -1.84
C SER A 54 2.26 -26.34 -2.86
N LEU A 55 2.00 -25.05 -3.15
CA LEU A 55 1.02 -24.67 -4.16
C LEU A 55 1.53 -25.00 -5.56
N SER A 56 0.69 -25.66 -6.35
CA SER A 56 0.97 -25.95 -7.76
C SER A 56 0.84 -24.71 -8.63
N GLU A 57 1.41 -24.74 -9.81
CA GLU A 57 1.24 -23.66 -10.80
C GLU A 57 -0.23 -23.45 -11.18
N ALA A 58 -1.02 -24.53 -11.28
CA ALA A 58 -2.45 -24.45 -11.55
C ALA A 58 -3.22 -23.71 -10.43
N GLN A 59 -2.88 -23.98 -9.15
CA GLN A 59 -3.48 -23.27 -8.04
C GLN A 59 -3.12 -21.77 -8.03
N LEU A 60 -1.86 -21.44 -8.34
CA LEU A 60 -1.43 -20.05 -8.46
C LEU A 60 -2.16 -19.31 -9.59
N LYS A 61 -2.32 -19.94 -10.75
CA LYS A 61 -3.10 -19.37 -11.87
C LYS A 61 -4.56 -19.15 -11.48
N ALA A 62 -5.18 -20.15 -10.85
CA ALA A 62 -6.57 -20.04 -10.38
C ALA A 62 -6.79 -18.88 -9.40
N MET A 63 -5.79 -18.57 -8.56
CA MET A 63 -5.85 -17.40 -7.67
C MET A 63 -5.80 -16.07 -8.43
N TRP A 64 -4.95 -15.94 -9.45
CA TRP A 64 -4.92 -14.74 -10.31
C TRP A 64 -6.20 -14.60 -11.14
N GLU A 65 -6.77 -15.69 -11.64
CA GLU A 65 -8.08 -15.70 -12.29
C GLU A 65 -9.20 -15.27 -11.33
N ALA A 66 -9.13 -15.69 -10.08
CA ALA A 66 -10.08 -15.25 -9.07
C ALA A 66 -9.94 -13.76 -8.75
N PHE A 67 -8.70 -13.26 -8.62
CA PHE A 67 -8.43 -11.82 -8.45
C PHE A 67 -8.99 -11.02 -9.63
N ASP A 68 -8.82 -11.51 -10.84
CA ASP A 68 -9.39 -10.86 -12.02
C ASP A 68 -10.91 -10.74 -11.92
N ARG A 69 -11.59 -11.85 -11.65
CA ARG A 69 -13.05 -11.88 -11.55
C ARG A 69 -13.62 -10.99 -10.44
N HIS A 70 -12.99 -10.99 -9.27
CA HIS A 70 -13.53 -10.30 -8.09
C HIS A 70 -13.09 -8.84 -8.01
N VAL A 71 -11.93 -8.48 -8.58
CA VAL A 71 -11.32 -7.17 -8.36
C VAL A 71 -10.98 -6.45 -9.66
N ALA A 72 -10.09 -7.01 -10.48
CA ALA A 72 -9.51 -6.25 -11.59
C ALA A 72 -10.50 -6.05 -12.75
N ALA A 73 -11.25 -7.08 -13.14
CA ALA A 73 -12.23 -6.97 -14.21
C ALA A 73 -13.41 -6.03 -13.87
N PRO A 74 -14.00 -6.04 -12.66
CA PRO A 74 -14.98 -5.03 -12.26
C PRO A 74 -14.47 -3.60 -12.36
N LEU A 75 -13.23 -3.33 -11.92
CA LEU A 75 -12.62 -1.99 -12.04
C LEU A 75 -12.37 -1.59 -13.50
N ARG A 76 -11.83 -2.50 -14.33
CA ARG A 76 -11.67 -2.26 -15.76
C ARG A 76 -13.00 -1.96 -16.47
N ASN A 77 -14.04 -2.73 -16.16
CA ASN A 77 -15.38 -2.53 -16.71
C ASN A 77 -15.99 -1.19 -16.31
N ALA A 78 -15.65 -0.68 -15.12
CA ALA A 78 -16.03 0.64 -14.65
C ALA A 78 -15.10 1.76 -15.18
N ASN A 79 -14.09 1.45 -16.00
CA ASN A 79 -13.05 2.37 -16.47
C ASN A 79 -12.28 3.06 -15.34
N VAL A 80 -12.09 2.38 -14.21
CA VAL A 80 -11.31 2.88 -13.07
C VAL A 80 -9.90 2.30 -13.14
N PRO A 81 -8.85 3.12 -13.30
CA PRO A 81 -7.46 2.65 -13.32
C PRO A 81 -7.06 2.02 -11.98
N LEU A 82 -6.20 0.99 -12.03
CA LEU A 82 -5.70 0.28 -10.87
C LEU A 82 -4.17 0.36 -10.78
N GLY A 83 -3.66 1.22 -9.89
CA GLY A 83 -2.26 1.19 -9.46
C GLY A 83 -2.08 0.15 -8.34
N PHE A 84 -0.94 -0.53 -8.30
CA PHE A 84 -0.74 -1.58 -7.30
C PHE A 84 0.74 -1.77 -6.99
N THR A 85 1.04 -2.34 -5.83
CA THR A 85 2.36 -2.91 -5.53
C THR A 85 2.22 -4.42 -5.35
N ILE A 86 3.27 -5.16 -5.64
CA ILE A 86 3.32 -6.60 -5.36
C ILE A 86 3.54 -6.80 -3.87
N GLY A 87 2.67 -7.59 -3.23
CA GLY A 87 2.81 -8.00 -1.85
C GLY A 87 3.62 -9.31 -1.70
N ASN A 88 3.89 -9.70 -0.45
CA ASN A 88 4.64 -10.92 -0.19
C ASN A 88 3.87 -12.18 -0.58
N HIS A 89 2.55 -12.15 -0.54
CA HIS A 89 1.70 -13.24 -1.02
C HIS A 89 1.52 -13.26 -2.54
N ASP A 90 1.75 -12.14 -3.23
CA ASP A 90 1.66 -12.08 -4.69
C ASP A 90 2.94 -12.59 -5.37
N GLY A 91 4.08 -12.23 -4.80
CA GLY A 91 5.37 -12.53 -5.41
C GLY A 91 6.54 -12.01 -4.57
N SER A 92 6.75 -12.60 -3.38
CA SER A 92 7.80 -12.19 -2.45
C SER A 92 9.18 -12.05 -3.10
N GLY A 93 9.83 -10.92 -2.83
CA GLY A 93 11.23 -10.65 -3.19
C GLY A 93 12.26 -11.35 -2.29
N ALA A 94 11.83 -12.20 -1.35
CA ALA A 94 12.74 -12.88 -0.44
C ALA A 94 13.72 -13.79 -1.19
N LEU A 95 15.00 -13.67 -0.84
CA LEU A 95 16.10 -14.41 -1.45
C LEU A 95 16.65 -15.47 -0.49
N ALA A 96 17.02 -16.63 -1.03
CA ALA A 96 17.85 -17.62 -0.40
C ALA A 96 18.96 -18.02 -1.37
N GLN A 97 20.21 -17.91 -0.94
CA GLN A 97 21.38 -18.19 -1.78
C GLN A 97 21.35 -17.46 -3.14
N GLY A 98 20.93 -16.19 -3.14
CA GLY A 98 20.84 -15.34 -4.32
C GLY A 98 19.69 -15.65 -5.29
N LYS A 99 18.77 -16.57 -4.93
CA LYS A 99 17.60 -16.94 -5.74
C LYS A 99 16.31 -16.60 -5.02
N PHE A 100 15.29 -16.16 -5.76
CA PHE A 100 13.97 -15.93 -5.19
C PHE A 100 13.38 -17.22 -4.61
N VAL A 101 12.99 -17.17 -3.34
CA VAL A 101 12.36 -18.30 -2.62
C VAL A 101 11.03 -18.67 -3.27
N PHE A 102 10.31 -17.67 -3.78
CA PHE A 102 9.01 -17.78 -4.43
C PHE A 102 9.08 -17.36 -5.91
N ALA A 103 10.10 -17.85 -6.65
CA ALA A 103 10.31 -17.52 -8.05
C ALA A 103 9.11 -17.86 -8.94
N ARG A 104 8.37 -18.94 -8.62
CA ARG A 104 7.16 -19.35 -9.36
C ARG A 104 6.03 -18.34 -9.17
N ASP A 105 5.80 -17.87 -7.96
CA ASP A 105 4.78 -16.87 -7.65
C ASP A 105 5.08 -15.58 -8.41
N ARG A 106 6.33 -15.10 -8.38
CA ARG A 106 6.79 -13.92 -9.14
C ARG A 106 6.60 -14.09 -10.65
N LYS A 107 6.94 -15.27 -11.21
CA LYS A 107 6.73 -15.56 -12.62
C LYS A 107 5.27 -15.44 -13.02
N LEU A 108 4.36 -15.96 -12.20
CA LEU A 108 2.93 -15.94 -12.50
C LEU A 108 2.29 -14.56 -12.26
N ALA A 109 2.74 -13.81 -11.27
CA ALA A 109 2.38 -12.41 -11.12
C ALA A 109 2.80 -11.59 -12.36
N ALA A 110 4.04 -11.78 -12.83
CA ALA A 110 4.52 -11.13 -14.04
C ALA A 110 3.72 -11.55 -15.28
N ALA A 111 3.38 -12.84 -15.42
CA ALA A 111 2.57 -13.34 -16.53
C ALA A 111 1.17 -12.71 -16.53
N TYR A 112 0.51 -12.65 -15.38
CA TYR A 112 -0.81 -12.03 -15.23
C TYR A 112 -0.79 -10.55 -15.64
N TRP A 113 0.10 -9.75 -15.04
CA TRP A 113 0.14 -8.31 -15.25
C TRP A 113 0.69 -7.86 -16.60
N ASN A 114 1.46 -8.71 -17.30
CA ASN A 114 1.94 -8.43 -18.67
C ASN A 114 1.00 -8.94 -19.76
N ASP A 115 -0.09 -9.63 -19.41
CA ASP A 115 -1.13 -9.99 -20.37
C ASP A 115 -1.90 -8.70 -20.79
N PRO A 116 -2.00 -8.42 -22.10
CA PRO A 116 -2.74 -7.26 -22.60
C PRO A 116 -4.20 -7.17 -22.12
N ASN A 117 -4.83 -8.31 -21.84
CA ASN A 117 -6.20 -8.36 -21.34
C ASN A 117 -6.32 -7.86 -19.89
N HIS A 118 -5.22 -7.79 -19.15
CA HIS A 118 -5.17 -7.34 -17.76
C HIS A 118 -4.60 -5.92 -17.62
N ASN A 119 -4.76 -5.08 -18.65
CA ASN A 119 -4.28 -3.70 -18.63
C ASN A 119 -4.86 -2.92 -17.43
N PRO A 120 -4.01 -2.37 -16.54
CA PRO A 120 -4.47 -1.63 -15.37
C PRO A 120 -4.96 -0.20 -15.66
N GLY A 121 -4.91 0.26 -16.90
CA GLY A 121 -5.36 1.62 -17.30
C GLY A 121 -4.45 2.76 -16.86
N LEU A 122 -3.19 2.50 -16.50
CA LEU A 122 -2.25 3.50 -16.02
C LEU A 122 -1.50 4.24 -17.13
N GLN A 123 -1.17 5.51 -16.89
CA GLN A 123 -0.30 6.30 -17.76
C GLN A 123 1.17 6.11 -17.33
N PHE A 124 1.77 5.01 -17.76
CA PHE A 124 3.14 4.67 -17.37
C PHE A 124 4.16 5.71 -17.84
N VAL A 125 5.10 6.04 -16.95
CA VAL A 125 6.30 6.81 -17.24
C VAL A 125 7.51 5.88 -17.45
N ASP A 126 7.66 4.88 -16.58
CA ASP A 126 8.69 3.85 -16.67
C ASP A 126 8.10 2.48 -16.30
N ARG A 127 8.33 1.47 -17.14
CA ARG A 127 7.86 0.09 -16.96
C ARG A 127 9.00 -0.93 -16.90
N ALA A 128 10.25 -0.50 -16.77
CA ALA A 128 11.41 -1.40 -16.89
C ALA A 128 11.36 -2.57 -15.89
N GLY A 129 10.82 -2.36 -14.69
CA GLY A 129 10.66 -3.39 -13.67
C GLY A 129 9.23 -3.90 -13.47
N TYR A 130 8.31 -3.54 -14.34
CA TYR A 130 6.89 -3.90 -14.20
C TYR A 130 6.68 -5.42 -14.21
N PRO A 131 5.85 -5.98 -13.34
CA PRO A 131 4.93 -5.33 -12.37
C PRO A 131 5.52 -5.09 -10.97
N PHE A 132 6.81 -5.31 -10.74
CA PHE A 132 7.42 -5.25 -9.40
C PHE A 132 7.78 -3.83 -8.99
N TYR A 133 8.35 -3.04 -9.92
CA TYR A 133 8.62 -1.62 -9.71
C TYR A 133 8.44 -0.85 -11.01
N TYR A 134 7.81 0.31 -10.91
CA TYR A 134 7.45 1.14 -12.07
C TYR A 134 7.00 2.53 -11.62
N THR A 135 6.86 3.45 -12.55
CA THR A 135 6.30 4.78 -12.30
C THR A 135 5.19 5.10 -13.29
N PHE A 136 4.24 5.90 -12.85
CA PHE A 136 3.16 6.38 -13.70
C PHE A 136 2.70 7.77 -13.27
N MET A 137 2.00 8.47 -14.17
CA MET A 137 1.33 9.74 -13.91
C MET A 137 -0.18 9.54 -13.97
N GLN A 138 -0.89 10.13 -13.02
CA GLN A 138 -2.34 10.18 -13.03
C GLN A 138 -2.81 11.48 -12.39
N ASN A 139 -3.68 12.25 -13.08
CA ASN A 139 -4.26 13.49 -12.56
C ASN A 139 -3.24 14.48 -11.96
N GLY A 140 -2.07 14.67 -12.62
CA GLY A 140 -1.03 15.59 -12.15
C GLY A 140 -0.19 15.09 -10.96
N ILE A 141 -0.39 13.85 -10.54
CA ILE A 141 0.36 13.18 -9.46
C ILE A 141 1.32 12.16 -10.06
N PHE A 142 2.57 12.20 -9.63
CA PHE A 142 3.58 11.20 -9.96
C PHE A 142 3.60 10.09 -8.91
N TYR A 143 3.49 8.86 -9.37
CA TYR A 143 3.51 7.67 -8.52
C TYR A 143 4.79 6.87 -8.74
N LEU A 144 5.49 6.57 -7.64
CA LEU A 144 6.60 5.64 -7.58
C LEU A 144 6.13 4.36 -6.90
N VAL A 145 6.17 3.26 -7.61
CA VAL A 145 5.93 1.92 -7.06
C VAL A 145 7.27 1.19 -6.98
N TRP A 146 7.62 0.70 -5.81
CA TRP A 146 8.81 -0.12 -5.63
C TRP A 146 8.49 -1.51 -5.07
N ASP A 147 9.37 -2.48 -5.30
CA ASP A 147 9.21 -3.84 -4.80
C ASP A 147 9.59 -3.93 -3.32
N ALA A 148 8.64 -3.60 -2.47
CA ALA A 148 8.71 -3.77 -1.03
C ALA A 148 7.93 -5.04 -0.59
N SER A 149 7.95 -6.10 -1.39
CA SER A 149 7.37 -7.41 -1.04
C SER A 149 8.24 -8.20 -0.06
N THR A 150 9.37 -7.63 0.33
CA THR A 150 10.27 -8.08 1.42
C THR A 150 10.87 -6.86 2.11
N HIS A 151 11.53 -7.06 3.23
CA HIS A 151 12.06 -5.97 4.07
C HIS A 151 13.30 -5.25 3.50
N ILE A 152 13.88 -5.75 2.43
CA ILE A 152 15.07 -5.14 1.80
C ILE A 152 14.71 -4.72 0.37
N ILE A 153 14.90 -3.44 0.07
CA ILE A 153 14.87 -2.94 -1.31
C ILE A 153 16.29 -2.99 -1.86
N PRO A 154 16.53 -3.72 -2.98
CA PRO A 154 17.88 -3.83 -3.55
C PRO A 154 18.46 -2.48 -3.96
N SER A 155 19.79 -2.33 -3.86
CA SER A 155 20.49 -1.09 -4.20
C SER A 155 20.25 -0.61 -5.63
N GLU A 156 20.13 -1.52 -6.59
CA GLU A 156 19.80 -1.22 -7.99
C GLU A 156 18.43 -0.56 -8.11
N GLN A 157 17.46 -1.08 -7.36
CA GLN A 157 16.11 -0.51 -7.35
C GLN A 157 16.08 0.85 -6.64
N LEU A 158 16.88 1.05 -5.59
CA LEU A 158 17.02 2.37 -4.96
C LEU A 158 17.65 3.39 -5.93
N ALA A 159 18.67 3.00 -6.69
CA ALA A 159 19.25 3.85 -7.72
C ALA A 159 18.24 4.20 -8.83
N TRP A 160 17.43 3.21 -9.25
CA TRP A 160 16.33 3.44 -10.18
C TRP A 160 15.28 4.40 -9.60
N ALA A 161 14.88 4.23 -8.35
CA ALA A 161 13.91 5.09 -7.68
C ALA A 161 14.40 6.54 -7.59
N GLN A 162 15.69 6.75 -7.25
CA GLN A 162 16.32 8.08 -7.23
C GLN A 162 16.28 8.73 -8.61
N LYS A 163 16.67 7.99 -9.66
CA LYS A 163 16.63 8.47 -11.05
C LYS A 163 15.21 8.83 -11.47
N SER A 164 14.23 8.01 -11.11
CA SER A 164 12.81 8.24 -11.43
C SER A 164 12.26 9.48 -10.75
N LEU A 165 12.55 9.66 -9.45
CA LEU A 165 12.14 10.83 -8.67
C LEU A 165 12.85 12.13 -9.11
N ALA A 166 14.05 12.03 -9.69
CA ALA A 166 14.79 13.15 -10.26
C ALA A 166 14.38 13.46 -11.71
N SER A 167 13.49 12.68 -12.34
CA SER A 167 13.08 12.85 -13.73
C SER A 167 12.26 14.13 -13.95
N SER A 168 12.21 14.59 -15.21
CA SER A 168 11.35 15.71 -15.60
C SER A 168 9.87 15.47 -15.33
N ALA A 169 9.39 14.23 -15.52
CA ALA A 169 8.02 13.84 -15.22
C ALA A 169 7.69 14.03 -13.73
N ALA A 170 8.57 13.55 -12.84
CA ALA A 170 8.41 13.78 -11.41
C ALA A 170 8.54 15.28 -11.04
N GLY A 171 9.43 16.02 -11.74
CA GLY A 171 9.63 17.46 -11.53
C GLY A 171 8.42 18.31 -11.91
N GLN A 172 7.67 17.92 -12.94
CA GLN A 172 6.47 18.60 -13.41
C GLN A 172 5.21 18.25 -12.61
N ALA A 173 5.21 17.13 -11.89
CA ALA A 173 4.09 16.71 -11.08
C ALA A 173 3.85 17.66 -9.90
N LYS A 174 2.57 17.94 -9.62
CA LYS A 174 2.16 18.76 -8.48
C LYS A 174 2.37 18.06 -7.15
N MET A 175 2.21 16.75 -7.14
CA MET A 175 2.43 15.90 -5.94
C MET A 175 3.15 14.60 -6.34
N ARG A 176 3.87 14.02 -5.41
CA ARG A 176 4.52 12.71 -5.58
C ARG A 176 4.06 11.79 -4.47
N ILE A 177 3.64 10.58 -4.83
CA ILE A 177 3.22 9.53 -3.91
C ILE A 177 4.07 8.28 -4.19
N ALA A 178 4.61 7.68 -3.14
CA ALA A 178 5.27 6.39 -3.22
C ALA A 178 4.39 5.29 -2.63
N ILE A 179 4.45 4.09 -3.20
CA ILE A 179 3.70 2.92 -2.73
C ILE A 179 4.61 1.69 -2.72
N GLY A 180 4.52 0.92 -1.65
CA GLY A 180 5.17 -0.37 -1.48
C GLY A 180 4.41 -1.20 -0.46
N HIS A 181 4.56 -2.53 -0.48
CA HIS A 181 3.75 -3.40 0.37
C HIS A 181 4.15 -3.30 1.85
N LEU A 182 5.42 -3.52 2.19
CA LEU A 182 5.90 -3.39 3.56
C LEU A 182 5.99 -1.90 3.97
N PRO A 183 5.54 -1.56 5.19
CA PRO A 183 5.66 -0.20 5.71
C PRO A 183 7.10 0.14 6.11
N LEU A 184 7.39 1.44 6.21
CA LEU A 184 8.65 1.93 6.76
C LEU A 184 8.74 1.66 8.26
N TYR A 185 7.66 1.89 9.00
CA TYR A 185 7.62 1.74 10.46
C TYR A 185 6.51 0.79 10.88
N ALA A 186 6.78 0.04 11.94
CA ALA A 186 5.77 -0.86 12.48
C ALA A 186 4.63 -0.10 13.18
N VAL A 187 3.39 -0.57 12.99
CA VAL A 187 2.21 -0.01 13.63
C VAL A 187 1.27 -1.06 14.21
N ALA A 188 1.47 -2.35 13.91
CA ALA A 188 0.53 -3.40 14.25
C ALA A 188 1.13 -4.48 15.14
N VAL A 189 0.33 -4.94 16.09
CA VAL A 189 0.67 -6.08 16.98
C VAL A 189 0.91 -7.34 16.13
N GLY A 190 2.02 -8.04 16.40
CA GLY A 190 2.44 -9.24 15.67
C GLY A 190 3.04 -8.98 14.30
N ARG A 191 3.30 -7.69 13.95
CA ARG A 191 4.06 -7.23 12.78
C ARG A 191 5.21 -6.29 13.18
N ASP A 192 5.53 -6.25 14.45
CA ASP A 192 6.50 -5.38 15.10
C ASP A 192 7.88 -6.03 15.30
N THR A 193 8.16 -7.11 14.56
CA THR A 193 9.48 -7.76 14.49
C THR A 193 10.18 -7.48 13.16
N ALA A 194 11.52 -7.51 13.17
CA ALA A 194 12.33 -7.35 11.96
C ALA A 194 11.87 -8.31 10.85
N GLY A 195 11.84 -7.81 9.63
CA GLY A 195 11.31 -8.54 8.46
C GLY A 195 9.85 -8.23 8.12
N ASN A 196 9.08 -7.60 9.03
CA ASN A 196 7.71 -7.16 8.78
C ASN A 196 7.60 -5.67 8.41
N TYR A 197 8.69 -4.94 8.42
CA TYR A 197 8.83 -3.55 7.98
C TYR A 197 10.14 -3.39 7.23
N LEU A 198 10.29 -2.32 6.48
CA LEU A 198 11.48 -2.08 5.67
C LEU A 198 12.71 -1.85 6.57
N ALA A 199 13.81 -2.51 6.24
CA ALA A 199 15.11 -2.22 6.82
C ALA A 199 15.53 -0.79 6.39
N ASP A 200 16.40 -0.16 7.19
CA ASP A 200 16.89 1.20 6.93
C ASP A 200 15.79 2.25 6.75
N ALA A 201 14.67 2.12 7.50
CA ALA A 201 13.50 2.98 7.39
C ALA A 201 13.84 4.47 7.37
N GLU A 202 14.75 4.93 8.23
CA GLU A 202 15.17 6.33 8.29
C GLU A 202 15.89 6.79 7.01
N ARG A 203 16.73 5.94 6.42
CA ARG A 203 17.40 6.22 5.15
C ARG A 203 16.39 6.32 4.01
N LEU A 204 15.44 5.38 3.95
CA LEU A 204 14.39 5.35 2.94
C LEU A 204 13.46 6.56 3.08
N ARG A 205 13.06 6.90 4.31
CA ARG A 205 12.28 8.12 4.60
C ARG A 205 13.01 9.37 4.11
N SER A 206 14.29 9.52 4.50
CA SER A 206 15.11 10.67 4.10
C SER A 206 15.27 10.78 2.60
N LEU A 207 15.39 9.65 1.90
CA LEU A 207 15.42 9.60 0.44
C LEU A 207 14.10 10.13 -0.14
N LEU A 208 12.95 9.63 0.31
CA LEU A 208 11.63 10.07 -0.17
C LEU A 208 11.41 11.56 0.10
N GLU A 209 11.76 12.04 1.30
CA GLU A 209 11.67 13.46 1.66
C GLU A 209 12.56 14.36 0.81
N SER A 210 13.79 13.93 0.49
CA SER A 210 14.72 14.71 -0.35
C SER A 210 14.18 14.98 -1.75
N TYR A 211 13.32 14.10 -2.24
CA TYR A 211 12.59 14.28 -3.50
C TYR A 211 11.16 14.81 -3.31
N ARG A 212 10.82 15.31 -2.13
CA ARG A 212 9.50 15.86 -1.80
C ARG A 212 8.35 14.89 -2.10
N VAL A 213 8.53 13.62 -1.81
CA VAL A 213 7.43 12.65 -1.78
C VAL A 213 6.52 13.03 -0.62
N HIS A 214 5.24 13.24 -0.91
CA HIS A 214 4.24 13.67 0.08
C HIS A 214 3.81 12.50 0.97
N THR A 215 3.50 11.36 0.37
CA THR A 215 2.93 10.20 1.09
C THR A 215 3.62 8.91 0.67
N TYR A 216 3.92 8.05 1.63
CA TYR A 216 4.20 6.64 1.42
C TYR A 216 3.00 5.79 1.84
N ILE A 217 2.43 5.02 0.89
CA ILE A 217 1.29 4.14 1.12
C ILE A 217 1.80 2.71 1.26
N SER A 218 1.33 1.98 2.28
CA SER A 218 1.72 0.59 2.53
C SER A 218 0.57 -0.27 3.03
N GLY A 219 0.68 -1.58 2.83
CA GLY A 219 -0.18 -2.64 3.35
C GLY A 219 0.51 -3.46 4.44
N HIS A 220 0.43 -4.79 4.31
CA HIS A 220 1.13 -5.81 5.12
C HIS A 220 0.77 -5.86 6.61
N HIS A 221 0.58 -4.73 7.24
CA HIS A 221 0.29 -4.65 8.66
C HIS A 221 -1.18 -4.93 9.00
N HIS A 222 -2.06 -4.94 8.01
CA HIS A 222 -3.50 -5.19 8.18
C HIS A 222 -4.16 -4.27 9.24
N ALA A 223 -3.58 -3.10 9.46
CA ALA A 223 -4.04 -2.14 10.46
C ALA A 223 -3.98 -0.72 9.90
N TYR A 224 -5.12 -0.06 9.86
CA TYR A 224 -5.20 1.31 9.38
C TYR A 224 -4.58 2.27 10.39
N PHE A 225 -3.61 3.03 9.95
CA PHE A 225 -3.07 4.16 10.71
C PHE A 225 -2.58 5.28 9.76
N PRO A 226 -3.23 6.45 9.79
CA PRO A 226 -2.80 7.61 9.03
C PRO A 226 -1.75 8.36 9.86
N GLY A 227 -0.49 8.09 9.58
CA GLY A 227 0.64 8.62 10.34
C GLY A 227 1.48 9.62 9.57
N LYS A 228 2.50 10.13 10.24
CA LYS A 228 3.60 10.89 9.65
C LYS A 228 4.89 10.67 10.46
N GLN A 229 6.01 10.80 9.77
CA GLN A 229 7.33 10.87 10.37
C GLN A 229 8.16 11.89 9.60
N GLY A 230 8.67 12.90 10.28
CA GLY A 230 9.26 14.06 9.62
C GLY A 230 8.22 14.79 8.74
N LYS A 231 8.54 15.00 7.47
CA LYS A 231 7.65 15.63 6.47
C LYS A 231 6.86 14.61 5.65
N LEU A 232 7.19 13.31 5.77
CA LEU A 232 6.56 12.26 5.00
C LEU A 232 5.29 11.78 5.70
N GLU A 233 4.15 11.86 5.02
CA GLU A 233 2.94 11.19 5.45
C GLU A 233 3.04 9.68 5.21
N LEU A 234 2.48 8.90 6.12
CA LEU A 234 2.52 7.44 6.12
C LEU A 234 1.09 6.91 6.17
N LEU A 235 0.56 6.47 5.05
CA LEU A 235 -0.74 5.81 5.03
C LEU A 235 -0.53 4.29 5.16
N HIS A 236 -0.65 3.77 6.38
CA HIS A 236 -0.76 2.34 6.61
C HIS A 236 -2.20 1.94 6.29
N ALA A 237 -2.41 1.28 5.17
CA ALA A 237 -3.71 0.80 4.76
C ALA A 237 -4.11 -0.42 5.62
N GLY A 238 -5.36 -0.46 6.05
CA GLY A 238 -5.91 -1.65 6.69
C GLY A 238 -6.24 -2.71 5.64
N ALA A 239 -6.24 -3.98 6.05
CA ALA A 239 -6.70 -5.06 5.20
C ALA A 239 -8.21 -4.96 4.95
N ILE A 240 -8.65 -5.29 3.74
CA ILE A 240 -10.08 -5.56 3.47
C ILE A 240 -10.33 -7.08 3.50
N GLY A 241 -9.32 -7.87 3.19
CA GLY A 241 -9.33 -9.33 3.24
C GLY A 241 -9.29 -9.88 4.67
N SER A 242 -8.67 -11.02 4.85
CA SER A 242 -8.61 -11.68 6.15
C SER A 242 -7.54 -11.08 7.08
N GLY A 243 -7.70 -11.34 8.38
CA GLY A 243 -6.68 -11.11 9.41
C GLY A 243 -6.38 -9.64 9.78
N PRO A 244 -7.41 -8.77 9.96
CA PRO A 244 -7.16 -7.43 10.47
C PRO A 244 -6.49 -7.48 11.85
N ARG A 245 -5.56 -6.53 12.13
CA ARG A 245 -4.72 -6.53 13.32
C ARG A 245 -4.96 -5.32 14.20
N LYS A 246 -4.62 -5.46 15.49
CA LYS A 246 -4.64 -4.35 16.45
C LYS A 246 -3.45 -3.42 16.19
N LEU A 247 -3.67 -2.13 16.38
CA LEU A 247 -2.60 -1.15 16.45
C LEU A 247 -1.76 -1.36 17.72
N LEU A 248 -0.47 -1.11 17.63
CA LEU A 248 0.41 -0.97 18.80
C LEU A 248 -0.09 0.18 19.68
N ASN A 249 0.16 0.08 20.96
CA ASN A 249 -0.24 1.07 21.96
C ASN A 249 -1.76 1.41 21.96
N SER A 250 -2.61 0.46 21.53
CA SER A 250 -4.06 0.66 21.43
C SER A 250 -4.85 -0.54 21.92
N ASN A 251 -6.00 -0.25 22.53
CA ASN A 251 -7.00 -1.27 22.89
C ASN A 251 -8.16 -1.37 21.89
N LEU A 252 -8.12 -0.62 20.78
CA LEU A 252 -9.15 -0.68 19.76
C LEU A 252 -9.20 -2.07 19.12
N PRO A 253 -10.39 -2.58 18.80
CA PRO A 253 -10.52 -3.80 18.04
C PRO A 253 -9.98 -3.62 16.63
N PRO A 254 -9.44 -4.68 16.01
CA PRO A 254 -9.01 -4.62 14.61
C PRO A 254 -10.21 -4.40 13.68
N ARG A 255 -9.99 -3.68 12.58
CA ARG A 255 -11.01 -3.33 11.60
C ARG A 255 -10.51 -3.61 10.19
N LYS A 256 -11.43 -3.98 9.30
CA LYS A 256 -11.20 -4.02 7.86
C LYS A 256 -11.52 -2.64 7.29
N THR A 257 -10.59 -2.02 6.60
CA THR A 257 -10.77 -0.62 6.17
C THR A 257 -10.39 -0.38 4.73
N LEU A 258 -11.12 0.57 4.12
CA LEU A 258 -10.83 1.17 2.83
C LEU A 258 -10.72 2.69 3.04
N THR A 259 -9.77 3.34 2.38
CA THR A 259 -9.57 4.79 2.52
C THR A 259 -9.80 5.50 1.18
N VAL A 260 -10.69 6.49 1.19
CA VAL A 260 -10.83 7.47 0.12
C VAL A 260 -9.91 8.65 0.43
N VAL A 261 -9.03 8.98 -0.51
CA VAL A 261 -8.08 10.10 -0.41
C VAL A 261 -8.48 11.15 -1.42
N ASP A 262 -8.95 12.29 -0.95
CA ASP A 262 -9.15 13.48 -1.78
C ASP A 262 -7.88 14.33 -1.74
N VAL A 263 -7.32 14.60 -2.92
CA VAL A 263 -6.07 15.36 -3.09
C VAL A 263 -6.40 16.77 -3.57
N ASN A 264 -5.85 17.78 -2.90
CA ASN A 264 -5.84 19.15 -3.39
C ASN A 264 -4.44 19.48 -3.92
N LEU A 265 -4.33 19.65 -5.23
CA LEU A 265 -3.05 19.87 -5.90
C LEU A 265 -2.49 21.28 -5.71
N ASN A 266 -3.36 22.27 -5.42
CA ASN A 266 -2.92 23.65 -5.22
C ASN A 266 -2.28 23.85 -3.84
N SER A 267 -2.85 23.20 -2.81
CA SER A 267 -2.32 23.25 -1.44
C SER A 267 -1.38 22.09 -1.12
N GLU A 268 -1.15 21.18 -2.06
CA GLU A 268 -0.37 19.96 -1.88
C GLU A 268 -0.82 19.18 -0.63
N SER A 269 -2.13 19.06 -0.41
CA SER A 269 -2.71 18.44 0.78
C SER A 269 -3.68 17.32 0.44
N THR A 270 -3.94 16.46 1.43
CA THR A 270 -4.82 15.30 1.29
C THR A 270 -5.83 15.24 2.43
N VAL A 271 -7.06 14.84 2.11
CA VAL A 271 -8.11 14.53 3.09
C VAL A 271 -8.44 13.04 3.00
N TYR A 272 -8.39 12.35 4.13
CA TYR A 272 -8.71 10.93 4.21
C TYR A 272 -10.11 10.72 4.79
N THR A 273 -10.93 9.94 4.08
CA THR A 273 -12.17 9.39 4.60
C THR A 273 -12.05 7.87 4.61
N THR A 274 -11.87 7.29 5.78
CA THR A 274 -11.67 5.85 5.93
C THR A 274 -12.94 5.19 6.45
N TYR A 275 -13.36 4.15 5.77
CA TYR A 275 -14.56 3.38 6.09
C TYR A 275 -14.20 2.05 6.74
N ASP A 276 -14.87 1.71 7.82
CA ASP A 276 -14.93 0.34 8.33
C ASP A 276 -15.80 -0.48 7.37
N MET A 277 -15.21 -1.43 6.66
CA MET A 277 -15.90 -2.17 5.59
C MET A 277 -16.94 -3.17 6.10
N LYS A 278 -16.97 -3.43 7.40
CA LYS A 278 -18.01 -4.24 8.02
C LYS A 278 -19.30 -3.45 8.24
N THR A 279 -19.17 -2.20 8.69
CA THR A 279 -20.30 -1.35 9.10
C THR A 279 -20.58 -0.21 8.13
N LEU A 280 -19.65 0.12 7.23
CA LEU A 280 -19.60 1.31 6.38
C LEU A 280 -19.57 2.63 7.15
N ALA A 281 -19.32 2.59 8.45
CA ALA A 281 -19.13 3.79 9.25
C ALA A 281 -17.76 4.41 8.97
N VAL A 282 -17.69 5.74 8.99
CA VAL A 282 -16.43 6.48 8.89
C VAL A 282 -15.64 6.29 10.19
N VAL A 283 -14.37 5.94 10.05
CA VAL A 283 -13.44 5.84 11.18
C VAL A 283 -13.05 7.24 11.64
N ASP A 284 -13.44 7.61 12.85
CA ASP A 284 -12.98 8.87 13.44
C ASP A 284 -11.50 8.77 13.79
N ILE A 285 -10.66 9.57 13.13
CA ILE A 285 -9.22 9.62 13.32
C ILE A 285 -8.86 9.92 14.79
N LYS A 286 -9.67 10.70 15.50
CA LYS A 286 -9.43 11.09 16.90
C LYS A 286 -9.52 9.91 17.87
N THR A 287 -10.14 8.82 17.46
CA THR A 287 -10.19 7.57 18.24
C THR A 287 -8.89 6.77 18.18
N LEU A 288 -8.05 7.02 17.17
CA LEU A 288 -6.78 6.31 16.97
C LEU A 288 -5.70 6.84 17.93
N PRO A 289 -4.66 6.05 18.23
CA PRO A 289 -3.51 6.52 19.01
C PRO A 289 -2.95 7.82 18.42
N ARG A 290 -2.57 8.76 19.29
CA ARG A 290 -1.95 10.02 18.87
C ARG A 290 -0.53 9.82 18.38
N ILE A 291 0.16 8.80 18.92
CA ILE A 291 1.48 8.35 18.52
C ILE A 291 1.58 6.84 18.71
N ILE A 292 2.28 6.18 17.82
CA ILE A 292 2.67 4.76 17.97
C ILE A 292 4.17 4.72 18.19
N ALA A 293 4.60 4.08 19.29
CA ALA A 293 5.99 3.72 19.51
C ALA A 293 6.21 2.28 19.04
N ALA A 294 7.12 2.09 18.10
CA ALA A 294 7.47 0.82 17.52
C ALA A 294 8.98 0.55 17.68
N PRO A 295 9.46 -0.70 17.52
CA PRO A 295 10.87 -1.03 17.70
C PRO A 295 11.80 -0.27 16.74
N ASN A 296 11.29 0.16 15.59
CA ASN A 296 12.06 0.86 14.57
C ASN A 296 11.71 2.34 14.41
N GLY A 297 10.99 2.93 15.36
CA GLY A 297 10.70 4.36 15.37
C GLY A 297 9.33 4.72 15.90
N LYS A 298 9.05 6.00 15.96
CA LYS A 298 7.75 6.53 16.38
C LYS A 298 7.01 7.07 15.18
N VAL A 299 5.70 6.81 15.11
CA VAL A 299 4.82 7.33 14.07
C VAL A 299 3.79 8.23 14.73
N LEU A 300 3.80 9.52 14.39
CA LEU A 300 2.83 10.49 14.85
C LEU A 300 1.55 10.37 14.02
N ARG A 301 0.38 10.49 14.62
CA ARG A 301 -0.87 10.60 13.87
C ARG A 301 -0.86 11.89 13.02
N ARG A 302 -1.26 11.82 11.77
CA ARG A 302 -1.04 12.86 10.76
C ARG A 302 -1.63 14.24 11.06
N ASP A 303 -2.70 14.29 11.87
CA ASP A 303 -3.41 15.52 12.25
C ASP A 303 -2.77 16.24 13.43
N LEU A 304 -1.64 15.78 13.96
CA LEU A 304 -0.97 16.32 15.13
C LEU A 304 0.42 16.82 14.80
N GLU A 305 0.89 17.82 15.55
CA GLU A 305 2.30 18.21 15.60
C GLU A 305 2.97 17.64 16.87
N TRP A 306 4.31 17.51 16.83
CA TRP A 306 5.06 16.91 17.94
C TRP A 306 4.87 17.69 19.27
N GLU A 307 4.71 18.99 19.16
CA GLU A 307 4.52 19.92 20.27
C GLU A 307 3.17 19.73 20.98
N GLU A 308 2.18 19.20 20.28
CA GLU A 308 0.85 18.91 20.81
C GLU A 308 0.80 17.64 21.69
N LEU A 309 1.87 16.83 21.66
CA LEU A 309 1.98 15.64 22.49
C LEU A 309 2.29 16.00 23.94
N THR A 310 1.70 15.27 24.89
CA THR A 310 2.07 15.33 26.29
C THR A 310 3.48 14.75 26.51
N GLU A 311 4.13 15.08 27.64
CA GLU A 311 5.43 14.51 28.01
C GLU A 311 5.39 12.98 28.07
N ARG A 312 4.29 12.41 28.58
CA ARG A 312 4.06 10.97 28.63
C ARG A 312 4.05 10.36 27.24
N GLU A 313 3.34 10.98 26.29
CA GLU A 313 3.28 10.51 24.89
C GLU A 313 4.64 10.63 24.20
N ARG A 314 5.35 11.75 24.42
CA ARG A 314 6.71 11.94 23.88
C ARG A 314 7.71 10.94 24.45
N SER A 315 7.56 10.54 25.72
CA SER A 315 8.42 9.56 26.40
C SER A 315 8.02 8.11 26.14
N LEU A 316 6.91 7.85 25.41
CA LEU A 316 6.45 6.50 25.11
C LEU A 316 7.57 5.69 24.48
N ARG A 317 7.81 4.49 25.00
CA ARG A 317 8.77 3.52 24.48
C ARG A 317 8.01 2.28 23.99
N TYR A 318 8.63 1.61 23.02
CA TYR A 318 8.17 0.29 22.59
C TYR A 318 8.41 -0.74 23.70
#